data_a622d1683f6a4a22ed6ef6423af1974f
#
_entry.id   a622d1683f6a4a22ed6ef6423af1974f
#
_cell.length_a   1.000
_cell.length_b   1.000
_cell.length_c   1.000
_cell.angle_alpha   90.00
_cell.angle_beta   90.00
_cell.angle_gamma   90.00
#
_symmetry.space_group_name_H-M   'P 1'
#
loop_
_entity.id
_entity.type
_entity.pdbx_description
1 polymer ?
#
loop_
_entity_poly.entity_id
_entity_poly.type
_entity_poly.pdbx_seq_one_letter_code
_entity_poly.pdbx_strand_id
1 'polypeptide(L)'
;VLVTFKDGISEDTTMETVEKLREISNENCKISGMTATVLDTRNLSDSEVIIYVMIAVALCLIILQLALDSYLAPVLMLLNIGMAVLYNMGTNAFLGQTSYITKAISAVLQLGVTMDFAIFLYHSYKAEKEKVSNNDEAMATAIAKTLVSVLGSSLTTIAGFLALCSMNLTLGKDIGLVMAKGVLIGVITAVTTLPAMLLVCLLYTSPSP
;
A
#
# COMPACT_ATOMS: atom_id res chain seq x y z
N VAL A 1 7.89 20.38 -37.02
CA VAL A 1 8.41 19.05 -37.38
C VAL A 1 7.52 18.01 -36.74
N LEU A 2 7.11 16.97 -37.49
CA LEU A 2 6.36 15.85 -36.98
C LEU A 2 7.35 14.68 -36.76
N VAL A 3 7.38 14.16 -35.54
CA VAL A 3 8.20 12.99 -35.19
C VAL A 3 7.26 11.83 -34.92
N THR A 4 7.50 10.70 -35.58
CA THR A 4 6.74 9.46 -35.40
C THR A 4 7.65 8.39 -34.82
N PHE A 5 7.18 7.68 -33.81
CA PHE A 5 7.90 6.58 -33.17
C PHE A 5 7.39 5.24 -33.74
N LYS A 6 8.24 4.23 -33.74
CA LYS A 6 7.88 2.85 -34.15
C LYS A 6 7.25 2.09 -32.98
N ASP A 7 7.67 2.43 -31.77
CA ASP A 7 7.25 1.78 -30.54
C ASP A 7 5.98 2.44 -29.98
N GLY A 8 5.32 1.79 -29.06
CA GLY A 8 4.06 2.26 -28.47
C GLY A 8 4.22 3.58 -27.69
N ILE A 9 3.13 4.34 -27.57
CA ILE A 9 3.10 5.68 -26.96
C ILE A 9 3.58 5.65 -25.49
N SER A 10 3.38 4.53 -24.81
CA SER A 10 3.68 4.35 -23.37
C SER A 10 4.92 3.49 -23.13
N GLU A 11 5.67 3.14 -24.16
CA GLU A 11 6.91 2.39 -24.01
C GLU A 11 8.05 3.26 -23.47
N ASP A 12 8.85 2.69 -22.58
CA ASP A 12 9.94 3.41 -21.91
C ASP A 12 10.94 3.99 -22.93
N THR A 13 11.23 3.26 -24.02
CA THR A 13 12.10 3.72 -25.13
C THR A 13 11.57 4.99 -25.80
N THR A 14 10.26 5.07 -26.02
CA THR A 14 9.62 6.22 -26.65
C THR A 14 9.62 7.42 -25.71
N MET A 15 9.30 7.20 -24.42
CA MET A 15 9.31 8.25 -23.40
C MET A 15 10.71 8.82 -23.15
N GLU A 16 11.72 7.97 -23.04
CA GLU A 16 13.12 8.38 -22.88
C GLU A 16 13.62 9.19 -24.08
N THR A 17 13.17 8.83 -25.28
CA THR A 17 13.51 9.59 -26.49
C THR A 17 12.88 10.98 -26.48
N VAL A 18 11.64 11.14 -26.02
CA VAL A 18 10.97 12.45 -25.86
C VAL A 18 11.69 13.30 -24.80
N GLU A 19 12.12 12.68 -23.70
CA GLU A 19 12.88 13.36 -22.65
C GLU A 19 14.23 13.89 -23.18
N LYS A 20 15.00 13.06 -23.88
CA LYS A 20 16.24 13.47 -24.55
C LYS A 20 16.02 14.56 -25.60
N LEU A 21 14.93 14.49 -26.35
CA LEU A 21 14.58 15.55 -27.30
C LEU A 21 14.29 16.89 -26.61
N ARG A 22 13.67 16.87 -25.43
CA ARG A 22 13.44 18.07 -24.61
C ARG A 22 14.74 18.65 -24.06
N GLU A 23 15.68 17.82 -23.63
CA GLU A 23 16.99 18.26 -23.12
C GLU A 23 17.83 18.95 -24.21
N ILE A 24 17.75 18.47 -25.44
CA ILE A 24 18.48 19.04 -26.59
C ILE A 24 17.77 20.28 -27.16
N SER A 25 16.49 20.42 -26.87
CA SER A 25 15.63 21.46 -27.42
C SER A 25 15.84 22.78 -26.68
N ASN A 26 16.00 23.87 -27.43
CA ASN A 26 16.08 25.22 -26.86
C ASN A 26 14.73 25.67 -26.27
N GLU A 27 14.76 26.62 -25.33
CA GLU A 27 13.57 27.18 -24.64
C GLU A 27 12.44 27.63 -25.59
N ASN A 28 12.76 27.95 -26.83
CA ASN A 28 11.81 28.36 -27.86
C ASN A 28 11.14 27.20 -28.61
N CYS A 29 11.55 25.94 -28.36
CA CYS A 29 10.99 24.76 -29.00
C CYS A 29 10.15 23.97 -28.02
N LYS A 30 8.84 23.89 -28.23
CA LYS A 30 7.92 23.12 -27.41
C LYS A 30 7.63 21.77 -28.07
N ILE A 31 7.95 20.69 -27.37
CA ILE A 31 7.63 19.33 -27.80
C ILE A 31 6.31 18.94 -27.14
N SER A 32 5.29 18.71 -27.97
CA SER A 32 3.95 18.28 -27.55
C SER A 32 3.48 17.09 -28.37
N GLY A 33 2.52 16.37 -27.86
CA GLY A 33 1.95 15.19 -28.51
C GLY A 33 1.53 14.16 -27.46
N MET A 34 0.92 13.07 -27.89
CA MET A 34 0.34 12.08 -26.97
C MET A 34 1.45 11.49 -26.04
N THR A 35 2.60 11.11 -26.59
CA THR A 35 3.73 10.58 -25.80
C THR A 35 4.26 11.61 -24.80
N ALA A 36 4.38 12.88 -25.20
CA ALA A 36 4.81 13.96 -24.33
C ALA A 36 3.82 14.16 -23.16
N THR A 37 2.53 14.09 -23.43
CA THR A 37 1.48 14.20 -22.40
C THR A 37 1.53 13.00 -21.44
N VAL A 38 1.73 11.79 -21.94
CA VAL A 38 1.88 10.60 -21.09
C VAL A 38 3.12 10.69 -20.20
N LEU A 39 4.25 11.16 -20.76
CA LEU A 39 5.48 11.39 -20.01
C LEU A 39 5.27 12.44 -18.90
N ASP A 40 4.64 13.56 -19.22
CA ASP A 40 4.36 14.63 -18.24
C ASP A 40 3.45 14.13 -17.12
N THR A 41 2.41 13.36 -17.48
CA THR A 41 1.49 12.77 -16.50
C THR A 41 2.22 11.75 -15.61
N ARG A 42 3.13 10.96 -16.15
CA ARG A 42 3.96 10.01 -15.39
C ARG A 42 4.86 10.75 -14.41
N ASN A 43 5.63 11.73 -14.88
CA ASN A 43 6.57 12.50 -14.05
C ASN A 43 5.84 13.27 -12.95
N LEU A 44 4.68 13.86 -13.28
CA LEU A 44 3.84 14.53 -12.30
C LEU A 44 3.30 13.54 -11.26
N SER A 45 2.79 12.39 -11.69
CA SER A 45 2.32 11.34 -10.81
C SER A 45 3.42 10.86 -9.86
N ASP A 46 4.62 10.56 -10.36
CA ASP A 46 5.73 10.08 -9.55
C ASP A 46 6.19 11.12 -8.50
N SER A 47 6.13 12.41 -8.83
CA SER A 47 6.47 13.48 -7.89
C SER A 47 5.37 13.74 -6.84
N GLU A 48 4.10 13.68 -7.24
CA GLU A 48 2.97 13.97 -6.36
C GLU A 48 2.61 12.81 -5.43
N VAL A 49 2.82 11.56 -5.87
CA VAL A 49 2.51 10.36 -5.06
C VAL A 49 3.17 10.40 -3.69
N ILE A 50 4.42 10.83 -3.61
CA ILE A 50 5.14 10.91 -2.34
C ILE A 50 4.43 11.88 -1.38
N ILE A 51 3.98 13.03 -1.90
CA ILE A 51 3.28 14.05 -1.10
C ILE A 51 1.94 13.50 -0.61
N TYR A 52 1.15 12.87 -1.49
CA TYR A 52 -0.14 12.30 -1.10
C TYR A 52 -0.01 11.14 -0.12
N VAL A 53 1.00 10.29 -0.28
CA VAL A 53 1.29 9.20 0.68
C VAL A 53 1.66 9.78 2.04
N MET A 54 2.51 10.82 2.10
CA MET A 54 2.88 11.47 3.35
C MET A 54 1.68 12.12 4.05
N ILE A 55 0.79 12.77 3.29
CA ILE A 55 -0.46 13.34 3.84
C ILE A 55 -1.36 12.22 4.35
N ALA A 56 -1.52 11.13 3.61
CA ALA A 56 -2.34 9.99 4.01
C ALA A 56 -1.79 9.35 5.30
N VAL A 57 -0.48 9.14 5.40
CA VAL A 57 0.17 8.60 6.60
C VAL A 57 -0.03 9.53 7.81
N ALA A 58 0.12 10.84 7.61
CA ALA A 58 -0.09 11.82 8.69
C ALA A 58 -1.55 11.82 9.18
N LEU A 59 -2.52 11.80 8.27
CA LEU A 59 -3.94 11.71 8.61
C LEU A 59 -4.27 10.39 9.31
N CYS A 60 -3.75 9.25 8.82
CA CYS A 60 -3.91 7.96 9.47
C CYS A 60 -3.33 7.96 10.88
N LEU A 61 -2.15 8.56 11.08
CA LEU A 61 -1.54 8.66 12.41
C LEU A 61 -2.40 9.47 13.37
N ILE A 62 -2.95 10.60 12.92
CA ILE A 62 -3.85 11.42 13.74
C ILE A 62 -5.13 10.64 14.11
N ILE A 63 -5.76 9.98 13.14
CA ILE A 63 -6.98 9.21 13.37
C ILE A 63 -6.70 8.05 14.33
N LEU A 64 -5.60 7.32 14.12
CA LEU A 64 -5.21 6.21 15.01
C LEU A 64 -4.90 6.69 16.43
N GLN A 65 -4.26 7.86 16.59
CA GLN A 65 -4.02 8.46 17.91
C GLN A 65 -5.30 8.81 18.63
N LEU A 66 -6.32 9.27 17.92
CA LEU A 66 -7.63 9.57 18.50
C LEU A 66 -8.45 8.30 18.80
N ALA A 67 -8.24 7.25 18.01
CA ALA A 67 -9.01 5.99 18.15
C ALA A 67 -8.39 5.01 19.17
N LEU A 68 -7.11 5.12 19.46
CA LEU A 68 -6.38 4.19 20.32
C LEU A 68 -5.85 4.90 21.56
N ASP A 69 -5.95 4.24 22.71
CA ASP A 69 -5.49 4.77 24.02
C ASP A 69 -3.95 4.64 24.21
N SER A 70 -3.20 4.35 23.15
CA SER A 70 -1.75 4.15 23.20
C SER A 70 -1.05 5.00 22.16
N TYR A 71 0.01 5.69 22.54
CA TYR A 71 0.82 6.50 21.61
C TYR A 71 1.72 5.67 20.71
N LEU A 72 2.07 4.47 21.13
CA LEU A 72 3.03 3.61 20.46
C LEU A 72 2.37 2.66 19.46
N ALA A 73 1.17 2.15 19.77
CA ALA A 73 0.44 1.24 18.90
C ALA A 73 0.20 1.81 17.49
N PRO A 74 -0.23 3.07 17.29
CA PRO A 74 -0.38 3.67 15.96
C PRO A 74 0.90 3.65 15.13
N VAL A 75 2.05 3.94 15.75
CA VAL A 75 3.34 3.94 15.06
C VAL A 75 3.71 2.53 14.60
N LEU A 76 3.54 1.53 15.45
CA LEU A 76 3.80 0.13 15.10
C LEU A 76 2.88 -0.37 14.00
N MET A 77 1.60 0.02 14.03
CA MET A 77 0.63 -0.29 12.97
C MET A 77 1.06 0.32 11.64
N LEU A 78 1.43 1.60 11.61
CA LEU A 78 1.91 2.26 10.39
C LEU A 78 3.21 1.65 9.87
N LEU A 79 4.14 1.27 10.75
CA LEU A 79 5.35 0.55 10.35
C LEU A 79 5.02 -0.80 9.71
N ASN A 80 4.08 -1.57 10.31
CA ASN A 80 3.63 -2.85 9.75
C ASN A 80 2.99 -2.66 8.36
N ILE A 81 2.13 -1.64 8.21
CA ILE A 81 1.48 -1.33 6.93
C ILE A 81 2.54 -0.88 5.91
N GLY A 82 3.50 -0.05 6.31
CA GLY A 82 4.62 0.37 5.48
C GLY A 82 5.41 -0.82 4.95
N MET A 83 5.71 -1.81 5.80
CA MET A 83 6.35 -3.05 5.37
C MET A 83 5.48 -3.84 4.38
N ALA A 84 4.17 -3.95 4.65
CA ALA A 84 3.25 -4.63 3.73
C ALA A 84 3.21 -3.96 2.33
N VAL A 85 3.20 -2.62 2.28
CA VAL A 85 3.27 -1.85 1.02
C VAL A 85 4.60 -2.11 0.31
N LEU A 86 5.72 -2.07 1.04
CA LEU A 86 7.04 -2.35 0.46
C LEU A 86 7.14 -3.78 -0.10
N TYR A 87 6.64 -4.78 0.61
CA TYR A 87 6.57 -6.16 0.10
C TYR A 87 5.67 -6.27 -1.13
N ASN A 88 4.53 -5.60 -1.13
CA ASN A 88 3.63 -5.60 -2.29
C ASN A 88 4.31 -4.96 -3.50
N MET A 89 4.94 -3.80 -3.34
CA MET A 89 5.64 -3.11 -4.43
C MET A 89 6.88 -3.87 -4.89
N GLY A 90 7.68 -4.41 -3.96
CA GLY A 90 8.86 -5.21 -4.29
C GLY A 90 8.52 -6.47 -5.07
N THR A 91 7.44 -7.15 -4.73
CA THR A 91 6.99 -8.35 -5.46
C THR A 91 6.33 -8.05 -6.80
N ASN A 92 6.03 -6.78 -7.14
CA ASN A 92 5.58 -6.40 -8.48
C ASN A 92 6.64 -6.63 -9.55
N ALA A 93 7.93 -6.64 -9.17
CA ALA A 93 9.01 -6.98 -10.09
C ALA A 93 8.85 -8.37 -10.74
N PHE A 94 8.18 -9.31 -10.06
CA PHE A 94 7.86 -10.64 -10.60
C PHE A 94 6.64 -10.66 -11.53
N LEU A 95 5.80 -9.64 -11.49
CA LEU A 95 4.59 -9.52 -12.30
C LEU A 95 4.82 -8.78 -13.64
N GLY A 96 6.03 -8.24 -13.84
CA GLY A 96 6.40 -7.47 -15.01
C GLY A 96 6.17 -5.98 -14.84
N GLN A 97 5.94 -5.26 -15.94
CA GLN A 97 5.73 -3.82 -15.90
C GLN A 97 4.35 -3.47 -15.35
N THR A 98 4.32 -2.85 -14.18
CA THR A 98 3.11 -2.26 -13.59
C THR A 98 2.97 -0.80 -14.03
N SER A 99 1.74 -0.39 -14.37
CA SER A 99 1.42 1.00 -14.70
C SER A 99 1.82 1.94 -13.53
N TYR A 100 2.34 3.12 -13.87
CA TYR A 100 2.63 4.16 -12.88
C TYR A 100 1.37 4.55 -12.07
N ILE A 101 0.21 4.58 -12.71
CA ILE A 101 -1.08 4.82 -12.06
C ILE A 101 -1.37 3.74 -11.00
N THR A 102 -1.12 2.47 -11.34
CA THR A 102 -1.30 1.35 -10.41
C THR A 102 -0.37 1.47 -9.20
N LYS A 103 0.89 1.86 -9.39
CA LYS A 103 1.84 2.08 -8.29
C LYS A 103 1.36 3.16 -7.34
N ALA A 104 0.91 4.30 -7.87
CA ALA A 104 0.41 5.42 -7.11
C ALA A 104 -0.82 5.06 -6.27
N ILE A 105 -1.83 4.48 -6.90
CA ILE A 105 -3.11 4.16 -6.26
C ILE A 105 -2.95 3.01 -5.27
N SER A 106 -2.16 1.98 -5.61
CA SER A 106 -2.02 0.79 -4.76
C SER A 106 -1.43 1.09 -3.39
N ALA A 107 -0.48 2.02 -3.28
CA ALA A 107 0.12 2.39 -2.01
C ALA A 107 -0.92 3.00 -1.05
N VAL A 108 -1.74 3.94 -1.54
CA VAL A 108 -2.76 4.62 -0.73
C VAL A 108 -3.93 3.69 -0.39
N LEU A 109 -4.41 2.92 -1.37
CA LEU A 109 -5.51 1.97 -1.13
C LEU A 109 -5.10 0.86 -0.17
N GLN A 110 -3.88 0.33 -0.31
CA GLN A 110 -3.38 -0.70 0.59
C GLN A 110 -3.26 -0.20 2.02
N LEU A 111 -2.81 1.06 2.22
CA LEU A 111 -2.75 1.69 3.52
C LEU A 111 -4.13 1.68 4.19
N GLY A 112 -5.18 2.10 3.48
CA GLY A 112 -6.55 2.10 4.00
C GLY A 112 -7.06 0.69 4.34
N VAL A 113 -6.95 -0.25 3.41
CA VAL A 113 -7.48 -1.62 3.58
C VAL A 113 -6.73 -2.40 4.67
N THR A 114 -5.41 -2.24 4.77
CA THR A 114 -4.63 -2.99 5.76
C THR A 114 -4.76 -2.43 7.17
N MET A 115 -5.08 -1.14 7.28
CA MET A 115 -5.26 -0.46 8.56
C MET A 115 -6.40 -1.07 9.38
N ASP A 116 -7.51 -1.41 8.74
CA ASP A 116 -8.67 -1.99 9.40
C ASP A 116 -8.33 -3.31 10.09
N PHE A 117 -7.49 -4.15 9.48
CA PHE A 117 -7.05 -5.42 10.06
C PHE A 117 -6.21 -5.20 11.32
N ALA A 118 -5.35 -4.19 11.30
CA ALA A 118 -4.49 -3.83 12.43
C ALA A 118 -5.31 -3.31 13.62
N ILE A 119 -6.29 -2.44 13.37
CA ILE A 119 -7.20 -1.91 14.39
C ILE A 119 -8.02 -3.03 15.02
N PHE A 120 -8.58 -3.92 14.19
CA PHE A 120 -9.38 -5.04 14.65
C PHE A 120 -8.60 -5.96 15.59
N LEU A 121 -7.36 -6.30 15.22
CA LEU A 121 -6.49 -7.13 16.04
C LEU A 121 -6.14 -6.44 17.36
N TYR A 122 -5.82 -5.17 17.34
CA TYR A 122 -5.47 -4.41 18.54
C TYR A 122 -6.63 -4.34 19.54
N HIS A 123 -7.84 -4.03 19.08
CA HIS A 123 -9.01 -4.01 19.94
C HIS A 123 -9.34 -5.40 20.52
N SER A 124 -9.21 -6.45 19.71
CA SER A 124 -9.37 -7.82 20.19
C SER A 124 -8.33 -8.17 21.25
N TYR A 125 -7.06 -7.79 21.02
CA TYR A 125 -5.99 -7.99 21.99
C TYR A 125 -6.25 -7.25 23.31
N LYS A 126 -6.66 -5.98 23.25
CA LYS A 126 -6.98 -5.19 24.43
C LYS A 126 -8.10 -5.83 25.25
N ALA A 127 -9.17 -6.29 24.60
CA ALA A 127 -10.30 -6.97 25.24
C ALA A 127 -9.90 -8.32 25.89
N GLU A 128 -8.98 -9.07 25.30
CA GLU A 128 -8.49 -10.32 25.89
C GLU A 128 -7.48 -10.08 27.02
N LYS A 129 -6.67 -9.04 26.95
CA LYS A 129 -5.72 -8.66 27.99
C LYS A 129 -6.40 -8.30 29.32
N GLU A 130 -7.63 -7.79 29.28
CA GLU A 130 -8.43 -7.52 30.49
C GLU A 130 -8.86 -8.82 31.22
N LYS A 131 -8.88 -9.96 30.50
CA LYS A 131 -9.33 -11.26 31.04
C LYS A 131 -8.20 -12.16 31.50
N VAL A 132 -7.00 -11.98 30.90
CA VAL A 132 -5.84 -12.84 31.12
C VAL A 132 -4.61 -12.00 31.42
N SER A 133 -3.87 -12.36 32.47
CA SER A 133 -2.66 -11.64 32.89
C SER A 133 -1.46 -11.84 31.94
N ASN A 134 -1.45 -12.96 31.17
CA ASN A 134 -0.38 -13.29 30.24
C ASN A 134 -0.60 -12.63 28.88
N ASN A 135 0.36 -11.78 28.45
CA ASN A 135 0.29 -11.07 27.18
C ASN A 135 0.30 -12.01 25.97
N ASP A 136 1.06 -13.11 26.03
CA ASP A 136 1.16 -14.06 24.91
C ASP A 136 -0.15 -14.84 24.71
N GLU A 137 -0.79 -15.25 25.81
CA GLU A 137 -2.06 -15.95 25.77
C GLU A 137 -3.20 -15.03 25.30
N ALA A 138 -3.21 -13.77 25.78
CA ALA A 138 -4.16 -12.75 25.32
C ALA A 138 -4.00 -12.50 23.81
N MET A 139 -2.76 -12.39 23.31
CA MET A 139 -2.48 -12.18 21.90
C MET A 139 -2.88 -13.39 21.05
N ALA A 140 -2.55 -14.60 21.48
CA ALA A 140 -2.91 -15.82 20.77
C ALA A 140 -4.45 -15.94 20.63
N THR A 141 -5.17 -15.65 21.71
CA THR A 141 -6.64 -15.66 21.70
C THR A 141 -7.21 -14.56 20.80
N ALA A 142 -6.63 -13.36 20.82
CA ALA A 142 -7.02 -12.26 19.96
C ALA A 142 -6.82 -12.60 18.48
N ILE A 143 -5.68 -13.18 18.11
CA ILE A 143 -5.41 -13.64 16.75
C ILE A 143 -6.46 -14.67 16.32
N ALA A 144 -6.71 -15.69 17.14
CA ALA A 144 -7.67 -16.75 16.82
C ALA A 144 -9.09 -16.20 16.57
N LYS A 145 -9.54 -15.24 17.39
CA LYS A 145 -10.86 -14.60 17.24
C LYS A 145 -10.93 -13.68 16.02
N THR A 146 -9.87 -12.92 15.77
CA THR A 146 -9.86 -11.91 14.70
C THR A 146 -9.65 -12.55 13.33
N LEU A 147 -8.90 -13.66 13.28
CA LEU A 147 -8.50 -14.32 12.03
C LEU A 147 -9.71 -14.68 11.16
N VAL A 148 -10.76 -15.23 11.73
CA VAL A 148 -11.95 -15.64 10.99
C VAL A 148 -12.65 -14.44 10.35
N SER A 149 -12.81 -13.33 11.10
CA SER A 149 -13.45 -12.12 10.59
C SER A 149 -12.58 -11.42 9.55
N VAL A 150 -11.26 -11.32 9.78
CA VAL A 150 -10.31 -10.72 8.86
C VAL A 150 -10.19 -11.54 7.57
N LEU A 151 -10.14 -12.87 7.65
CA LEU A 151 -10.13 -13.72 6.46
C LEU A 151 -11.42 -13.58 5.66
N GLY A 152 -12.58 -13.51 6.32
CA GLY A 152 -13.87 -13.33 5.65
C GLY A 152 -13.93 -12.00 4.88
N SER A 153 -13.57 -10.88 5.53
CA SER A 153 -13.57 -9.56 4.90
C SER A 153 -12.50 -9.43 3.81
N SER A 154 -11.30 -9.96 4.06
CA SER A 154 -10.21 -9.91 3.07
C SER A 154 -10.52 -10.75 1.83
N LEU A 155 -11.19 -11.90 1.98
CA LEU A 155 -11.59 -12.73 0.85
C LEU A 155 -12.58 -12.02 -0.06
N THR A 156 -13.56 -11.31 0.51
CA THR A 156 -14.49 -10.49 -0.28
C THR A 156 -13.81 -9.33 -0.98
N THR A 157 -12.86 -8.68 -0.32
CA THR A 157 -12.05 -7.60 -0.90
C THR A 157 -11.16 -8.12 -2.04
N ILE A 158 -10.49 -9.25 -1.85
CA ILE A 158 -9.69 -9.92 -2.89
C ILE A 158 -10.58 -10.29 -4.08
N ALA A 159 -11.74 -10.88 -3.83
CA ALA A 159 -12.68 -11.22 -4.90
C ALA A 159 -13.14 -9.98 -5.68
N GLY A 160 -13.39 -8.87 -5.00
CA GLY A 160 -13.71 -7.58 -5.63
C GLY A 160 -12.58 -7.06 -6.53
N PHE A 161 -11.33 -7.12 -6.07
CA PHE A 161 -10.18 -6.73 -6.89
C PHE A 161 -9.94 -7.71 -8.05
N LEU A 162 -10.10 -9.02 -7.83
CA LEU A 162 -9.99 -10.00 -8.91
C LEU A 162 -11.10 -9.83 -9.98
N ALA A 163 -12.28 -9.34 -9.59
CA ALA A 163 -13.33 -9.01 -10.56
C ALA A 163 -12.88 -7.92 -11.55
N LEU A 164 -12.01 -6.98 -11.15
CA LEU A 164 -11.42 -6.00 -12.07
C LEU A 164 -10.57 -6.66 -13.16
N CYS A 165 -10.00 -7.85 -12.89
CA CYS A 165 -9.21 -8.59 -13.88
C CYS A 165 -10.07 -9.10 -15.05
N SER A 166 -11.40 -9.18 -14.88
CA SER A 166 -12.33 -9.57 -15.97
C SER A 166 -12.59 -8.43 -16.98
N MET A 167 -12.17 -7.20 -16.65
CA MET A 167 -12.31 -6.08 -17.57
C MET A 167 -11.35 -6.19 -18.76
N ASN A 168 -11.78 -5.70 -19.92
CA ASN A 168 -10.93 -5.62 -21.10
C ASN A 168 -9.90 -4.47 -21.07
N LEU A 169 -9.85 -3.72 -19.96
CA LEU A 169 -8.92 -2.63 -19.76
C LEU A 169 -7.66 -3.13 -19.03
N THR A 170 -6.50 -2.94 -19.62
CA THR A 170 -5.22 -3.37 -19.05
C THR A 170 -4.97 -2.77 -17.66
N LEU A 171 -5.32 -1.50 -17.48
CA LEU A 171 -5.22 -0.80 -16.19
C LEU A 171 -6.07 -1.48 -15.09
N GLY A 172 -7.28 -1.93 -15.43
CA GLY A 172 -8.15 -2.65 -14.48
C GLY A 172 -7.55 -3.97 -14.03
N LYS A 173 -6.94 -4.72 -14.96
CA LYS A 173 -6.23 -5.97 -14.65
C LYS A 173 -5.03 -5.73 -13.74
N ASP A 174 -4.24 -4.72 -14.03
CA ASP A 174 -3.07 -4.33 -13.28
C ASP A 174 -3.44 -3.98 -11.82
N ILE A 175 -4.38 -3.05 -11.65
CA ILE A 175 -4.86 -2.64 -10.32
C ILE A 175 -5.45 -3.85 -9.58
N GLY A 176 -6.29 -4.63 -10.24
CA GLY A 176 -6.96 -5.80 -9.65
C GLY A 176 -5.97 -6.80 -9.08
N LEU A 177 -4.95 -7.15 -9.84
CA LEU A 177 -3.95 -8.15 -9.44
C LEU A 177 -3.01 -7.62 -8.35
N VAL A 178 -2.51 -6.40 -8.49
CA VAL A 178 -1.63 -5.76 -7.50
C VAL A 178 -2.36 -5.55 -6.18
N MET A 179 -3.62 -5.14 -6.21
CA MET A 179 -4.41 -4.92 -5.00
C MET A 179 -4.85 -6.23 -4.33
N ALA A 180 -5.28 -7.24 -5.09
CA ALA A 180 -5.60 -8.55 -4.53
C ALA A 180 -4.40 -9.17 -3.78
N LYS A 181 -3.22 -9.10 -4.40
CA LYS A 181 -1.95 -9.50 -3.78
C LYS A 181 -1.62 -8.63 -2.56
N GLY A 182 -1.81 -7.32 -2.66
CA GLY A 182 -1.57 -6.37 -1.57
C GLY A 182 -2.41 -6.67 -0.33
N VAL A 183 -3.69 -6.96 -0.51
CA VAL A 183 -4.58 -7.37 0.59
C VAL A 183 -4.11 -8.67 1.24
N LEU A 184 -3.72 -9.66 0.44
CA LEU A 184 -3.20 -10.93 0.96
C LEU A 184 -1.93 -10.72 1.81
N ILE A 185 -0.97 -9.94 1.31
CA ILE A 185 0.25 -9.58 2.05
C ILE A 185 -0.12 -8.81 3.33
N GLY A 186 -1.06 -7.87 3.25
CA GLY A 186 -1.54 -7.09 4.38
C GLY A 186 -2.11 -7.97 5.50
N VAL A 187 -2.93 -8.97 5.16
CA VAL A 187 -3.47 -9.94 6.14
C VAL A 187 -2.34 -10.75 6.77
N ILE A 188 -1.42 -11.26 5.97
CA ILE A 188 -0.29 -12.05 6.48
C ILE A 188 0.54 -11.21 7.46
N THR A 189 0.89 -9.98 7.10
CA THR A 189 1.68 -9.10 7.98
C THR A 189 0.90 -8.68 9.23
N ALA A 190 -0.41 -8.43 9.12
CA ALA A 190 -1.25 -8.09 10.26
C ALA A 190 -1.38 -9.23 11.28
N VAL A 191 -1.35 -10.49 10.83
CA VAL A 191 -1.49 -11.65 11.72
C VAL A 191 -0.13 -12.16 12.24
N THR A 192 0.97 -11.89 11.53
CA THR A 192 2.30 -12.38 11.91
C THR A 192 3.19 -11.30 12.50
N THR A 193 3.45 -10.25 11.72
CA THR A 193 4.42 -9.21 12.06
C THR A 193 3.88 -8.24 13.11
N LEU A 194 2.63 -7.81 12.98
CA LEU A 194 2.05 -6.84 13.92
C LEU A 194 1.95 -7.38 15.35
N PRO A 195 1.47 -8.63 15.60
CA PRO A 195 1.47 -9.20 16.96
C PRO A 195 2.87 -9.27 17.57
N ALA A 196 3.85 -9.71 16.78
CA ALA A 196 5.24 -9.78 17.24
C ALA A 196 5.79 -8.40 17.63
N MET A 197 5.53 -7.37 16.83
CA MET A 197 5.93 -5.99 17.12
C MET A 197 5.26 -5.45 18.39
N LEU A 198 3.96 -5.72 18.55
CA LEU A 198 3.20 -5.30 19.74
C LEU A 198 3.71 -5.99 21.01
N LEU A 199 3.94 -7.31 20.99
CA LEU A 199 4.44 -8.05 22.13
C LEU A 199 5.85 -7.63 22.53
N VAL A 200 6.77 -7.47 21.58
CA VAL A 200 8.12 -6.97 21.85
C VAL A 200 8.07 -5.60 22.49
N CYS A 201 7.24 -4.70 21.98
CA CYS A 201 7.13 -3.35 22.51
C CYS A 201 6.53 -3.32 23.91
N LEU A 202 5.55 -4.17 24.20
CA LEU A 202 4.95 -4.31 25.53
C LEU A 202 5.92 -4.88 26.54
N LEU A 203 6.84 -5.76 26.13
CA LEU A 203 7.92 -6.26 27.01
C LEU A 203 8.87 -5.15 27.45
N TYR A 204 9.13 -4.16 26.58
CA TYR A 204 10.01 -3.01 26.90
C TYR A 204 9.29 -1.88 27.63
N THR A 205 7.98 -1.74 27.51
CA THR A 205 7.20 -0.64 28.10
C THR A 205 6.45 -1.03 29.38
N SER A 206 6.37 -2.31 29.72
CA SER A 206 5.82 -2.76 31.01
C SER A 206 6.87 -2.50 32.09
N PRO A 207 6.59 -1.67 33.12
CA PRO A 207 7.49 -1.60 34.26
C PRO A 207 7.58 -2.99 34.88
N SER A 208 8.83 -3.46 35.03
CA SER A 208 9.15 -4.67 35.81
C SER A 208 8.50 -4.56 37.19
N PRO A 209 7.83 -5.62 37.72
CA PRO A 209 7.28 -5.63 39.05
C PRO A 209 8.35 -5.44 40.12
#